data_b24ab4bcbb2fe0d647cf983c531370a5
#
_entry.id   b24ab4bcbb2fe0d647cf983c531370a5
#
_cell.length_a   1.000
_cell.length_b   1.000
_cell.length_c   1.000
_cell.angle_alpha   90.00
_cell.angle_beta   90.00
_cell.angle_gamma   90.00
#
_symmetry.space_group_name_H-M   'P 1'
#
loop_
_entity.id
_entity.type
_entity.pdbx_description
1 polymer ?
#
loop_
_entity_poly.entity_id
_entity_poly.type
_entity_poly.pdbx_seq_one_letter_code
_entity_poly.pdbx_strand_id
1 'polypeptide(L)'
;MNLRFAAFLVVPSLVPFLVQAQSAPITFDQAAYVTCREAHAMTPDARRAMATFLAEHAARRHGVRIPDGEAGAQLALLVRGGCTLYPDAYLLTVVDRAVVAELPKLPKY
;
A
#
# COMPACT_ATOMS: atom_id res chain seq x y z
N MET A 1 43.06 47.10 6.34
CA MET A 1 42.79 46.65 6.43
C MET A 1 41.93 45.99 6.43
N ASN A 2 41.61 45.80 6.32
CA ASN A 2 40.70 45.37 6.44
C ASN A 2 40.21 44.30 5.96
N LEU A 3 39.81 43.73 6.10
CA LEU A 3 39.31 42.85 5.84
C LEU A 3 38.35 42.22 5.90
N ARG A 4 37.90 41.98 5.72
CA ARG A 4 37.07 41.56 5.81
C ARG A 4 36.53 40.48 5.45
N PHE A 5 36.13 39.87 5.51
CA PHE A 5 35.61 39.00 5.34
C PHE A 5 34.65 38.52 5.06
N ALA A 6 34.28 38.14 4.96
CA ALA A 6 33.53 37.81 4.48
C ALA A 6 32.91 36.75 4.84
N ALA A 7 32.26 36.64 5.09
CA ALA A 7 31.66 35.76 5.59
C ALA A 7 30.85 34.91 4.92
N PHE A 8 30.71 34.35 4.68
CA PHE A 8 30.05 33.66 4.07
C PHE A 8 29.21 32.80 4.44
N LEU A 9 28.61 32.64 4.50
CA LEU A 9 27.80 32.11 4.81
C LEU A 9 27.34 31.08 4.05
N VAL A 10 27.29 30.38 4.24
CA VAL A 10 26.96 29.43 3.60
C VAL A 10 25.90 28.80 4.02
N VAL A 11 25.13 28.84 3.71
CA VAL A 11 24.09 28.29 4.01
C VAL A 11 23.82 27.01 3.66
N PRO A 12 23.48 26.31 4.20
CA PRO A 12 23.22 25.05 4.03
C PRO A 12 22.00 24.70 3.49
N SER A 13 21.84 24.41 2.79
CA SER A 13 20.80 24.10 2.23
C SER A 13 20.16 22.99 2.64
N LEU A 14 19.59 22.87 3.12
CA LEU A 14 18.94 21.96 3.52
C LEU A 14 18.14 21.38 2.69
N VAL A 15 17.99 20.82 2.36
CA VAL A 15 17.21 20.31 1.63
C VAL A 15 16.44 19.30 1.56
N PRO A 16 15.95 19.12 1.16
CA PRO A 16 14.96 18.39 0.85
C PRO A 16 14.93 17.01 0.91
N PHE A 17 15.13 16.49 1.73
CA PHE A 17 15.13 15.26 1.72
C PHE A 17 13.83 14.80 1.87
N LEU A 18 13.03 15.45 2.22
CA LEU A 18 11.84 15.02 2.40
C LEU A 18 11.27 14.36 1.31
N VAL A 19 11.50 14.77 0.34
CA VAL A 19 10.98 14.28 -0.76
C VAL A 19 11.07 12.89 -1.00
N GLN A 20 12.08 12.32 -0.76
CA GLN A 20 12.20 11.05 -1.09
C GLN A 20 11.52 10.21 -0.20
N ALA A 21 11.14 10.66 0.81
CA ALA A 21 10.61 9.81 1.72
C ALA A 21 9.45 9.08 1.25
N GLN A 22 8.76 9.60 0.39
CA GLN A 22 7.67 8.94 0.12
C GLN A 22 7.68 8.09 -0.98
N SER A 23 8.62 7.92 -1.58
CA SER A 23 8.53 7.15 -2.71
C SER A 23 8.95 5.76 -2.60
N ALA A 24 9.17 5.26 -1.45
CA ALA A 24 9.70 3.91 -1.35
C ALA A 24 8.65 2.94 -1.85
N PRO A 25 8.99 2.08 -2.76
CA PRO A 25 8.03 1.12 -3.26
C PRO A 25 7.73 0.06 -2.21
N ILE A 26 6.54 -0.48 -2.26
CA ILE A 26 6.14 -1.54 -1.37
C ILE A 26 6.71 -2.84 -1.90
N THR A 27 7.38 -3.60 -1.05
CA THR A 27 7.87 -4.90 -1.45
C THR A 27 6.93 -5.97 -0.89
N PHE A 28 6.95 -7.13 -1.53
CA PHE A 28 6.10 -8.21 -1.08
C PHE A 28 6.46 -8.65 0.34
N ASP A 29 7.74 -8.71 0.65
CA ASP A 29 8.14 -9.13 1.98
C ASP A 29 7.60 -8.19 3.05
N GLN A 30 7.58 -6.91 2.78
CA GLN A 30 7.03 -5.98 3.73
C GLN A 30 5.52 -6.11 3.84
N ALA A 31 4.84 -6.30 2.73
CA ALA A 31 3.40 -6.34 2.72
C ALA A 31 2.83 -7.66 3.26
N ALA A 32 3.55 -8.74 3.08
CA ALA A 32 3.03 -10.07 3.41
C ALA A 32 2.74 -10.26 4.89
N TYR A 33 3.40 -9.49 5.74
CA TYR A 33 3.23 -9.66 7.16
C TYR A 33 2.47 -8.54 7.85
N VAL A 34 1.87 -7.66 7.08
CA VAL A 34 1.06 -6.59 7.65
C VAL A 34 -0.27 -7.20 8.10
N THR A 35 -0.67 -6.93 9.32
CA THR A 35 -1.95 -7.40 9.82
C THR A 35 -3.06 -6.42 9.45
N CYS A 36 -4.29 -6.87 9.52
CA CYS A 36 -5.44 -5.99 9.31
C CYS A 36 -5.40 -4.82 10.30
N ARG A 37 -5.03 -5.09 11.54
CA ARG A 37 -4.95 -4.05 12.55
C ARG A 37 -3.92 -3.00 12.17
N GLU A 38 -2.75 -3.42 11.70
CA GLU A 38 -1.72 -2.49 11.28
C GLU A 38 -2.16 -1.68 10.07
N ALA A 39 -2.83 -2.33 9.13
CA ALA A 39 -3.32 -1.62 7.95
C ALA A 39 -4.36 -0.58 8.35
N HIS A 40 -5.20 -0.90 9.32
CA HIS A 40 -6.22 0.05 9.77
C HIS A 40 -5.59 1.29 10.38
N ALA A 41 -4.43 1.16 10.99
CA ALA A 41 -3.74 2.29 11.60
C ALA A 41 -3.01 3.17 10.58
N MET A 42 -2.89 2.74 9.35
CA MET A 42 -2.25 3.53 8.31
C MET A 42 -3.15 4.66 7.84
N THR A 43 -2.57 5.65 7.17
CA THR A 43 -3.39 6.67 6.52
C THR A 43 -4.24 6.00 5.45
N PRO A 44 -5.35 6.61 5.07
CA PRO A 44 -6.21 6.01 4.04
C PRO A 44 -5.49 5.74 2.73
N ASP A 45 -4.60 6.64 2.31
CA ASP A 45 -3.87 6.43 1.07
C ASP A 45 -2.87 5.28 1.17
N ALA A 46 -2.16 5.19 2.29
CA ALA A 46 -1.20 4.11 2.49
C ALA A 46 -1.92 2.78 2.59
N ARG A 47 -3.06 2.76 3.26
CA ARG A 47 -3.85 1.56 3.40
C ARG A 47 -4.35 1.08 2.05
N ARG A 48 -4.83 2.01 1.23
CA ARG A 48 -5.32 1.66 -0.09
C ARG A 48 -4.19 1.13 -0.97
N ALA A 49 -3.03 1.76 -0.91
CA ALA A 49 -1.89 1.30 -1.70
C ALA A 49 -1.46 -0.10 -1.29
N MET A 50 -1.44 -0.37 0.00
CA MET A 50 -1.07 -1.68 0.50
C MET A 50 -2.08 -2.74 0.06
N ALA A 51 -3.36 -2.46 0.21
CA ALA A 51 -4.39 -3.41 -0.17
C ALA A 51 -4.38 -3.65 -1.67
N THR A 52 -4.18 -2.62 -2.47
CA THR A 52 -4.12 -2.77 -3.92
C THR A 52 -2.92 -3.60 -4.33
N PHE A 53 -1.78 -3.36 -3.71
CA PHE A 53 -0.57 -4.13 -4.01
C PHE A 53 -0.81 -5.63 -3.75
N LEU A 54 -1.41 -5.94 -2.61
CA LEU A 54 -1.66 -7.33 -2.25
C LEU A 54 -2.77 -7.94 -3.11
N ALA A 55 -3.76 -7.15 -3.49
CA ALA A 55 -4.85 -7.64 -4.32
C ALA A 55 -4.32 -8.00 -5.71
N GLU A 56 -3.44 -7.18 -6.25
CA GLU A 56 -2.85 -7.48 -7.55
C GLU A 56 -1.97 -8.72 -7.49
N HIS A 57 -1.25 -8.89 -6.39
CA HIS A 57 -0.43 -10.07 -6.22
C HIS A 57 -1.32 -11.33 -6.15
N ALA A 58 -2.37 -11.28 -5.36
CA ALA A 58 -3.28 -12.41 -5.22
C ALA A 58 -3.97 -12.72 -6.55
N ALA A 59 -4.37 -11.68 -7.27
CA ALA A 59 -5.05 -11.86 -8.54
C ALA A 59 -4.13 -12.57 -9.54
N ARG A 60 -2.86 -12.16 -9.59
CA ARG A 60 -1.93 -12.82 -10.51
C ARG A 60 -1.74 -14.29 -10.16
N ARG A 61 -1.72 -14.61 -8.88
CA ARG A 61 -1.60 -16.01 -8.48
C ARG A 61 -2.76 -16.83 -8.97
N HIS A 62 -3.92 -16.24 -9.07
CA HIS A 62 -5.13 -16.96 -9.49
C HIS A 62 -5.47 -16.73 -10.97
N GLY A 63 -4.60 -16.08 -11.71
CA GLY A 63 -4.80 -15.91 -13.15
C GLY A 63 -5.86 -14.90 -13.53
N VAL A 64 -6.16 -13.96 -12.66
CA VAL A 64 -7.18 -12.97 -12.93
C VAL A 64 -6.63 -11.56 -12.70
N ARG A 65 -7.40 -10.57 -13.10
CA ARG A 65 -7.04 -9.17 -12.89
C ARG A 65 -8.07 -8.52 -12.01
N ILE A 66 -7.67 -7.49 -11.32
CA ILE A 66 -8.61 -6.71 -10.52
C ILE A 66 -9.12 -5.59 -11.41
N PRO A 67 -10.38 -5.58 -11.74
CA PRO A 67 -10.92 -4.55 -12.61
C PRO A 67 -11.28 -3.31 -11.82
N ASP A 68 -11.44 -2.20 -12.54
CA ASP A 68 -12.00 -1.01 -11.92
C ASP A 68 -13.50 -1.22 -11.86
N GLY A 69 -14.17 -0.38 -11.17
CA GLY A 69 -15.62 -0.40 -11.15
C GLY A 69 -16.18 -1.31 -10.09
N GLU A 70 -17.34 -1.86 -10.35
CA GLU A 70 -18.09 -2.54 -9.33
C GLU A 70 -17.46 -3.78 -8.77
N ALA A 71 -16.84 -4.58 -9.61
CA ALA A 71 -16.20 -5.80 -9.13
C ALA A 71 -15.01 -5.50 -8.24
N GLY A 72 -14.23 -4.45 -8.57
CA GLY A 72 -13.14 -4.02 -7.72
C GLY A 72 -13.65 -3.46 -6.40
N ALA A 73 -14.75 -2.72 -6.45
CA ALA A 73 -15.34 -2.16 -5.23
C ALA A 73 -15.87 -3.27 -4.33
N GLN A 74 -16.40 -4.34 -4.91
CA GLN A 74 -16.88 -5.46 -4.14
C GLN A 74 -15.73 -6.17 -3.41
N LEU A 75 -14.59 -6.30 -4.07
CA LEU A 75 -13.43 -6.85 -3.40
C LEU A 75 -13.01 -6.01 -2.20
N ALA A 76 -13.04 -4.70 -2.36
CA ALA A 76 -12.66 -3.81 -1.27
C ALA A 76 -13.60 -3.98 -0.07
N LEU A 77 -14.90 -4.18 -0.34
CA LEU A 77 -15.85 -4.41 0.73
C LEU A 77 -15.60 -5.72 1.45
N LEU A 78 -15.26 -6.77 0.69
CA LEU A 78 -14.97 -8.07 1.29
C LEU A 78 -13.71 -8.01 2.15
N VAL A 79 -12.69 -7.29 1.70
CA VAL A 79 -11.47 -7.15 2.48
C VAL A 79 -11.77 -6.37 3.75
N ARG A 80 -12.54 -5.30 3.64
CA ARG A 80 -12.88 -4.52 4.81
C ARG A 80 -13.66 -5.35 5.81
N GLY A 81 -14.63 -6.14 5.34
CA GLY A 81 -15.41 -6.99 6.21
C GLY A 81 -14.57 -8.05 6.87
N GLY A 82 -13.68 -8.67 6.11
CA GLY A 82 -12.80 -9.69 6.65
C GLY A 82 -11.86 -9.15 7.70
N CYS A 83 -11.32 -7.97 7.46
CA CYS A 83 -10.43 -7.35 8.45
C CYS A 83 -11.18 -6.91 9.70
N THR A 84 -12.45 -6.53 9.55
CA THR A 84 -13.25 -6.18 10.72
C THR A 84 -13.47 -7.42 11.60
N LEU A 85 -13.69 -8.57 10.97
CA LEU A 85 -13.93 -9.80 11.72
C LEU A 85 -12.64 -10.40 12.27
N TYR A 86 -11.54 -10.24 11.55
CA TYR A 86 -10.28 -10.86 11.93
C TYR A 86 -9.14 -9.83 11.95
N PRO A 87 -9.16 -8.92 12.90
CA PRO A 87 -8.18 -7.82 12.92
C PRO A 87 -6.73 -8.28 13.07
N ASP A 88 -6.50 -9.44 13.63
CA ASP A 88 -5.14 -9.92 13.77
C ASP A 88 -4.68 -10.81 12.62
N ALA A 89 -5.52 -11.04 11.64
CA ALA A 89 -5.13 -11.81 10.46
C ALA A 89 -4.20 -10.97 9.60
N TYR A 90 -3.37 -11.65 8.82
CA TYR A 90 -2.57 -10.93 7.85
C TYR A 90 -3.47 -10.40 6.74
N LEU A 91 -3.21 -9.17 6.34
CA LEU A 91 -3.99 -8.54 5.28
C LEU A 91 -3.93 -9.40 4.00
N LEU A 92 -2.77 -9.95 3.69
CA LEU A 92 -2.63 -10.81 2.52
C LEU A 92 -3.61 -11.97 2.55
N THR A 93 -3.79 -12.60 3.71
CA THR A 93 -4.72 -13.72 3.81
C THR A 93 -6.14 -13.29 3.53
N VAL A 94 -6.54 -12.15 4.08
CA VAL A 94 -7.90 -11.65 3.88
C VAL A 94 -8.11 -11.27 2.43
N VAL A 95 -7.11 -10.62 1.83
CA VAL A 95 -7.19 -10.22 0.43
C VAL A 95 -7.27 -11.43 -0.48
N ASP A 96 -6.44 -12.44 -0.22
CA ASP A 96 -6.44 -13.63 -1.07
C ASP A 96 -7.79 -14.34 -0.99
N ARG A 97 -8.36 -14.44 0.18
CA ARG A 97 -9.66 -15.06 0.32
C ARG A 97 -10.76 -14.29 -0.38
N ALA A 98 -10.66 -12.97 -0.38
CA ALA A 98 -11.63 -12.15 -1.08
C ALA A 98 -11.52 -12.38 -2.60
N VAL A 99 -10.29 -12.47 -3.11
CA VAL A 99 -10.08 -12.74 -4.53
C VAL A 99 -10.65 -14.10 -4.90
N VAL A 100 -10.39 -15.10 -4.09
CA VAL A 100 -10.89 -16.44 -4.36
C VAL A 100 -12.43 -16.46 -4.36
N ALA A 101 -13.03 -15.74 -3.45
CA ALA A 101 -14.49 -15.69 -3.38
C ALA A 101 -15.10 -15.04 -4.61
N GLU A 102 -14.39 -14.14 -5.25
CA GLU A 102 -14.91 -13.41 -6.40
C GLU A 102 -14.34 -13.91 -7.74
N LEU A 103 -13.58 -15.00 -7.71
CA LEU A 103 -12.92 -15.49 -8.92
C LEU A 103 -13.81 -15.58 -10.14
N PRO A 104 -15.02 -16.13 -10.04
CA PRO A 104 -15.85 -16.28 -11.23
C PRO A 104 -16.25 -14.94 -11.86
N LYS A 105 -16.15 -13.87 -11.10
CA LYS A 105 -16.56 -12.56 -11.59
C LYS A 105 -15.39 -11.70 -12.03
N LEU A 106 -14.18 -12.18 -11.88
CA LEU A 106 -13.00 -11.40 -12.23
C LEU A 106 -12.50 -11.74 -13.62
N PRO A 107 -12.05 -10.74 -14.37
CA PRO A 107 -11.57 -11.00 -15.72
C PRO A 107 -10.28 -11.79 -15.68
N LYS A 108 -10.15 -12.75 -16.58
CA LYS A 108 -8.94 -13.54 -16.64
C LYS A 108 -7.89 -12.86 -17.45
N TYR A 109 -6.66 -13.20 -17.22
CA TYR A 109 -5.57 -12.71 -18.03
C TYR A 109 -5.69 -13.26 -19.44
#